data_bd1d93ba267350df8e806de7e9d2fa25
#
_entry.id   bd1d93ba267350df8e806de7e9d2fa25
#
_cell.length_a   1.000
_cell.length_b   1.000
_cell.length_c   1.000
_cell.angle_alpha   90.00
_cell.angle_beta   90.00
_cell.angle_gamma   90.00
#
_symmetry.space_group_name_H-M   'P 1'
#
loop_
_entity.id
_entity.type
_entity.pdbx_description
1 polymer ?
#
loop_
_entity_poly.entity_id
_entity_poly.type
_entity_poly.pdbx_seq_one_letter_code
_entity_poly.pdbx_strand_id
1 'polypeptide(L)'
;VFSLLHLIQNLSLAPLAALLLCFITLRPLIQLGIMDVPVQRSAHHTPTPKGGGLAIIVAFLGSMALQASLAQAPLTRAQLCLIGGVLLLCAVSWIDDMRPFPARYKLATQGAATSLLLIGIIPSPNAIIPMIIMGLVCTNALNFMDGLNGLAAGIMFLSAVIMAGFGISPAILLLLASSLLAFLPFNFPKARIFMGDAGSQPCALILSWGWMSTLPHHEHLSALPSLFWLFPCLMAGIFWDVTFTLGRRLCAGEPLATAHRGHLYQLAARTGIPTSAVTLCHWGFTLWGGAAFALCHSLSCIIAVIAPQLLWTVTIVQRARTHLRERW
;
A
#
# COMPACT_ATOMS: atom_id res chain seq x y z
N VAL A 1 1.69 6.21 37.20
CA VAL A 1 0.45 6.64 36.52
C VAL A 1 0.84 7.55 35.38
N PHE A 2 1.22 6.99 34.23
CA PHE A 2 1.29 7.75 32.99
C PHE A 2 -0.14 8.17 32.66
N SER A 3 -0.44 9.45 32.71
CA SER A 3 -1.78 9.95 32.52
C SER A 3 -2.23 9.72 31.07
N LEU A 4 -3.48 9.30 30.89
CA LEU A 4 -4.16 9.22 29.59
C LEU A 4 -3.96 10.52 28.75
N LEU A 5 -3.85 11.66 29.42
CA LEU A 5 -3.51 12.96 28.85
C LEU A 5 -2.14 12.99 28.16
N HIS A 6 -1.09 12.39 28.74
CA HIS A 6 0.24 12.30 28.11
C HIS A 6 0.21 11.39 26.86
N LEU A 7 -0.53 10.28 26.92
CA LEU A 7 -0.71 9.40 25.76
C LEU A 7 -1.46 10.11 24.64
N ILE A 8 -2.53 10.85 24.95
CA ILE A 8 -3.30 11.62 23.99
C ILE A 8 -2.49 12.78 23.40
N GLN A 9 -1.70 13.50 24.22
CA GLN A 9 -0.84 14.60 23.75
C GLN A 9 0.28 14.07 22.84
N ASN A 10 0.94 12.98 23.17
CA ASN A 10 2.01 12.40 22.37
C ASN A 10 1.49 11.76 21.07
N LEU A 11 0.29 11.15 21.09
CA LEU A 11 -0.36 10.64 19.90
C LEU A 11 -0.84 11.74 18.95
N SER A 12 -1.17 12.94 19.47
CA SER A 12 -1.67 14.04 18.62
C SER A 12 -0.56 14.82 17.94
N LEU A 13 0.62 14.98 18.55
CA LEU A 13 1.71 15.77 18.00
C LEU A 13 2.47 15.06 16.86
N ALA A 14 2.76 13.77 17.00
CA ALA A 14 3.53 13.05 15.99
C ALA A 14 2.76 12.84 14.67
N PRO A 15 1.48 12.44 14.66
CA PRO A 15 0.66 12.41 13.44
C PRO A 15 0.49 13.80 12.79
N LEU A 16 0.33 14.85 13.60
CA LEU A 16 0.29 16.22 13.08
C LEU A 16 1.63 16.62 12.45
N ALA A 17 2.75 16.28 13.08
CA ALA A 17 4.08 16.51 12.52
C ALA A 17 4.27 15.73 11.19
N ALA A 18 3.79 14.48 11.09
CA ALA A 18 3.82 13.71 9.86
C ALA A 18 3.07 14.44 8.73
N LEU A 19 1.87 14.94 9.01
CA LEU A 19 1.06 15.70 8.07
C LEU A 19 1.79 16.96 7.60
N LEU A 20 2.32 17.76 8.53
CA LEU A 20 3.02 19.01 8.22
C LEU A 20 4.34 18.76 7.47
N LEU A 21 5.14 17.78 7.88
CA LEU A 21 6.41 17.44 7.22
C LEU A 21 6.15 16.97 5.78
N CYS A 22 5.14 16.13 5.55
CA CYS A 22 4.79 15.70 4.20
C CYS A 22 4.37 16.90 3.34
N PHE A 23 3.50 17.76 3.85
CA PHE A 23 3.04 18.95 3.14
C PHE A 23 4.19 19.91 2.79
N ILE A 24 5.14 20.11 3.71
CA ILE A 24 6.30 20.98 3.48
C ILE A 24 7.25 20.38 2.46
N THR A 25 7.52 19.08 2.53
CA THR A 25 8.45 18.37 1.63
C THR A 25 7.89 18.17 0.22
N LEU A 26 6.57 18.12 0.04
CA LEU A 26 5.95 18.03 -1.27
C LEU A 26 6.22 19.24 -2.17
N ARG A 27 6.25 20.46 -1.61
CA ARG A 27 6.43 21.69 -2.39
C ARG A 27 7.73 21.72 -3.20
N PRO A 28 8.93 21.52 -2.60
CA PRO A 28 10.17 21.49 -3.35
C PRO A 28 10.22 20.32 -4.35
N LEU A 29 9.64 19.16 -4.03
CA LEU A 29 9.62 18.02 -4.96
C LEU A 29 8.79 18.31 -6.22
N ILE A 30 7.67 19.01 -6.08
CA ILE A 30 6.88 19.46 -7.24
C ILE A 30 7.68 20.47 -8.09
N GLN A 31 8.47 21.35 -7.45
CA GLN A 31 9.28 22.38 -8.14
C GLN A 31 10.53 21.79 -8.80
N LEU A 32 11.18 20.79 -8.16
CA LEU A 32 12.37 20.10 -8.71
C LEU A 32 12.08 19.32 -10.01
N GLY A 33 10.83 18.91 -10.19
CA GLY A 33 10.31 18.53 -11.49
C GLY A 33 10.97 17.32 -12.15
N ILE A 34 11.29 16.24 -11.40
CA ILE A 34 11.58 14.96 -12.04
C ILE A 34 10.29 14.47 -12.68
N MET A 35 10.17 14.67 -13.99
CA MET A 35 8.92 14.46 -14.72
C MET A 35 8.74 13.01 -15.13
N ASP A 36 7.54 12.48 -14.89
CA ASP A 36 7.04 11.30 -15.57
C ASP A 36 6.39 11.72 -16.88
N VAL A 37 7.07 11.41 -17.98
CA VAL A 37 6.59 11.75 -19.33
C VAL A 37 5.64 10.66 -19.81
N PRO A 38 4.42 11.02 -20.28
CA PRO A 38 3.46 10.04 -20.75
C PRO A 38 4.02 9.16 -21.86
N VAL A 39 3.89 7.85 -21.72
CA VAL A 39 4.15 6.85 -22.74
C VAL A 39 2.83 6.18 -23.15
N GLN A 40 2.81 5.41 -24.25
CA GLN A 40 1.57 4.76 -24.73
C GLN A 40 0.79 4.00 -23.65
N ARG A 41 1.46 3.52 -22.61
CA ARG A 41 0.86 2.80 -21.47
C ARG A 41 0.45 3.69 -20.30
N SER A 42 0.75 4.99 -20.30
CA SER A 42 0.41 5.88 -19.18
C SER A 42 -1.08 6.20 -19.16
N ALA A 43 -1.69 6.28 -17.99
CA ALA A 43 -3.08 6.71 -17.82
C ALA A 43 -3.22 8.24 -17.85
N HIS A 44 -2.13 8.98 -17.73
CA HIS A 44 -2.06 10.45 -17.79
C HIS A 44 -1.61 10.92 -19.17
N HIS A 45 -1.98 12.17 -19.52
CA HIS A 45 -1.69 12.78 -20.82
C HIS A 45 -0.73 13.98 -20.74
N THR A 46 -0.45 14.47 -19.55
CA THR A 46 0.45 15.61 -19.30
C THR A 46 1.64 15.16 -18.48
N PRO A 47 2.88 15.63 -18.78
CA PRO A 47 4.02 15.38 -17.91
C PRO A 47 3.71 15.82 -16.49
N THR A 48 3.93 14.93 -15.52
CA THR A 48 3.60 15.16 -14.12
C THR A 48 4.82 14.84 -13.26
N PRO A 49 5.20 15.70 -12.29
CA PRO A 49 6.28 15.40 -11.37
C PRO A 49 6.07 14.06 -10.66
N LYS A 50 7.14 13.30 -10.43
CA LYS A 50 7.14 12.09 -9.59
C LYS A 50 8.07 12.24 -8.40
N GLY A 51 7.94 11.33 -7.42
CA GLY A 51 8.74 11.35 -6.20
C GLY A 51 7.97 11.85 -4.97
N GLY A 52 6.65 12.01 -5.05
CA GLY A 52 5.81 12.32 -3.89
C GLY A 52 5.95 11.30 -2.76
N GLY A 53 6.32 10.06 -3.09
CA GLY A 53 6.63 9.03 -2.12
C GLY A 53 7.77 9.38 -1.18
N LEU A 54 8.80 10.11 -1.65
CA LEU A 54 9.87 10.59 -0.78
C LEU A 54 9.33 11.50 0.33
N ALA A 55 8.37 12.39 0.01
CA ALA A 55 7.77 13.24 1.02
C ALA A 55 7.01 12.43 2.09
N ILE A 56 6.29 11.39 1.67
CA ILE A 56 5.59 10.50 2.58
C ILE A 56 6.58 9.80 3.51
N ILE A 57 7.67 9.25 2.97
CA ILE A 57 8.65 8.49 3.75
C ILE A 57 9.46 9.40 4.68
N VAL A 58 9.89 10.58 4.23
CA VAL A 58 10.56 11.59 5.09
C VAL A 58 9.64 12.00 6.24
N ALA A 59 8.37 12.25 5.96
CA ALA A 59 7.39 12.61 6.98
C ALA A 59 7.14 11.47 7.98
N PHE A 60 7.00 10.25 7.51
CA PHE A 60 6.84 9.06 8.34
C PHE A 60 8.04 8.86 9.27
N LEU A 61 9.25 8.84 8.72
CA LEU A 61 10.48 8.62 9.51
C LEU A 61 10.76 9.77 10.47
N GLY A 62 10.57 11.02 10.03
CA GLY A 62 10.76 12.20 10.87
C GLY A 62 9.77 12.25 12.04
N SER A 63 8.51 11.91 11.79
CA SER A 63 7.48 11.85 12.84
C SER A 63 7.69 10.68 13.81
N MET A 64 8.21 9.56 13.32
CA MET A 64 8.58 8.41 14.16
C MET A 64 9.75 8.76 15.09
N ALA A 65 10.76 9.47 14.59
CA ALA A 65 11.86 9.98 15.41
C ALA A 65 11.35 10.99 16.46
N LEU A 66 10.46 11.92 16.08
CA LEU A 66 9.82 12.84 17.01
C LEU A 66 9.02 12.10 18.09
N GLN A 67 8.24 11.08 17.71
CA GLN A 67 7.47 10.27 18.66
C GLN A 67 8.38 9.59 19.69
N ALA A 68 9.49 8.99 19.26
CA ALA A 68 10.46 8.38 20.17
C ALA A 68 11.08 9.41 21.13
N SER A 69 11.41 10.60 20.62
CA SER A 69 11.94 11.71 21.43
C SER A 69 10.93 12.21 22.47
N LEU A 70 9.67 12.41 22.07
CA LEU A 70 8.60 12.85 22.98
C LEU A 70 8.27 11.79 24.06
N ALA A 71 8.33 10.53 23.69
CA ALA A 71 8.13 9.42 24.61
C ALA A 71 9.35 9.17 25.53
N GLN A 72 10.49 9.83 25.27
CA GLN A 72 11.78 9.58 25.95
C GLN A 72 12.15 8.09 25.99
N ALA A 73 11.75 7.35 24.95
CA ALA A 73 11.96 5.92 24.86
C ALA A 73 12.77 5.58 23.59
N PRO A 74 13.78 4.71 23.68
CA PRO A 74 14.53 4.27 22.51
C PRO A 74 13.62 3.51 21.54
N LEU A 75 13.97 3.58 20.26
CA LEU A 75 13.29 2.78 19.24
C LEU A 75 13.52 1.29 19.52
N THR A 76 12.47 0.53 19.43
CA THR A 76 12.54 -0.92 19.59
C THR A 76 13.28 -1.58 18.43
N ARG A 77 13.77 -2.80 18.61
CA ARG A 77 14.38 -3.59 17.55
C ARG A 77 13.46 -3.70 16.33
N ALA A 78 12.16 -3.95 16.53
CA ALA A 78 11.20 -4.04 15.45
C ALA A 78 11.07 -2.74 14.65
N GLN A 79 11.08 -1.59 15.34
CA GLN A 79 11.06 -0.27 14.71
C GLN A 79 12.36 0.05 13.94
N LEU A 80 13.51 -0.32 14.49
CA LEU A 80 14.80 -0.15 13.80
C LEU A 80 14.87 -1.00 12.53
N CYS A 81 14.40 -2.26 12.58
CA CYS A 81 14.31 -3.12 11.42
C CYS A 81 13.31 -2.59 10.37
N LEU A 82 12.18 -2.03 10.81
CA LEU A 82 11.22 -1.35 9.93
C LEU A 82 11.88 -0.17 9.23
N ILE A 83 12.57 0.70 9.95
CA ILE A 83 13.30 1.86 9.38
C ILE A 83 14.31 1.37 8.33
N GLY A 84 15.11 0.36 8.64
CA GLY A 84 16.10 -0.21 7.72
C GLY A 84 15.44 -0.74 6.44
N GLY A 85 14.34 -1.50 6.55
CA GLY A 85 13.59 -2.02 5.41
C GLY A 85 12.96 -0.92 4.56
N VAL A 86 12.37 0.09 5.19
CA VAL A 86 11.77 1.25 4.51
C VAL A 86 12.83 2.06 3.76
N LEU A 87 13.96 2.37 4.39
CA LEU A 87 15.06 3.11 3.75
C LEU A 87 15.66 2.34 2.59
N LEU A 88 15.92 1.03 2.76
CA LEU A 88 16.44 0.16 1.70
C LEU A 88 15.51 0.16 0.49
N LEU A 89 14.22 -0.07 0.71
CA LEU A 89 13.24 -0.17 -0.36
C LEU A 89 13.00 1.20 -1.03
N CYS A 90 12.93 2.28 -0.25
CA CYS A 90 12.80 3.63 -0.76
C CYS A 90 13.99 4.03 -1.65
N ALA A 91 15.22 3.79 -1.19
CA ALA A 91 16.43 4.16 -1.93
C ALA A 91 16.54 3.40 -3.26
N VAL A 92 16.33 2.07 -3.24
CA VAL A 92 16.41 1.25 -4.46
C VAL A 92 15.27 1.57 -5.41
N SER A 93 14.05 1.75 -4.91
CA SER A 93 12.90 2.15 -5.75
C SER A 93 13.09 3.54 -6.34
N TRP A 94 13.70 4.48 -5.62
CA TRP A 94 14.03 5.81 -6.15
C TRP A 94 15.06 5.74 -7.29
N ILE A 95 16.09 4.89 -7.14
CA ILE A 95 17.06 4.66 -8.22
C ILE A 95 16.38 4.05 -9.44
N ASP A 96 15.47 3.08 -9.25
CA ASP A 96 14.70 2.48 -10.32
C ASP A 96 13.75 3.47 -11.01
N ASP A 97 13.12 4.35 -10.26
CA ASP A 97 12.30 5.45 -10.81
C ASP A 97 13.11 6.37 -11.75
N MET A 98 14.40 6.57 -11.48
CA MET A 98 15.30 7.36 -12.31
C MET A 98 15.95 6.56 -13.43
N ARG A 99 16.35 5.32 -13.17
CA ARG A 99 17.07 4.43 -14.09
C ARG A 99 16.56 3.00 -13.92
N PRO A 100 15.55 2.60 -14.71
CA PRO A 100 14.95 1.26 -14.59
C PRO A 100 15.96 0.14 -14.71
N PHE A 101 15.89 -0.84 -13.82
CA PHE A 101 16.74 -2.03 -13.83
C PHE A 101 15.91 -3.32 -13.80
N PRO A 102 16.54 -4.49 -14.05
CA PRO A 102 15.82 -5.77 -14.12
C PRO A 102 15.01 -6.10 -12.87
N ALA A 103 13.80 -6.62 -13.04
CA ALA A 103 12.85 -6.94 -11.96
C ALA A 103 13.43 -7.85 -10.86
N ARG A 104 14.42 -8.69 -11.18
CA ARG A 104 15.11 -9.56 -10.19
C ARG A 104 15.74 -8.77 -9.04
N TYR A 105 16.27 -7.58 -9.29
CA TYR A 105 16.87 -6.73 -8.25
C TYR A 105 15.80 -6.11 -7.36
N LYS A 106 14.65 -5.70 -7.97
CA LYS A 106 13.49 -5.24 -7.20
C LYS A 106 12.99 -6.34 -6.26
N LEU A 107 12.78 -7.55 -6.77
CA LEU A 107 12.33 -8.69 -5.97
C LEU A 107 13.33 -9.04 -4.86
N ALA A 108 14.64 -9.03 -5.15
CA ALA A 108 15.67 -9.26 -4.15
C ALA A 108 15.64 -8.20 -3.03
N THR A 109 15.46 -6.90 -3.41
CA THR A 109 15.36 -5.80 -2.43
C THR A 109 14.10 -5.93 -1.58
N GLN A 110 12.95 -6.24 -2.18
CA GLN A 110 11.70 -6.48 -1.46
C GLN A 110 11.83 -7.66 -0.48
N GLY A 111 12.45 -8.75 -0.92
CA GLY A 111 12.74 -9.91 -0.07
C GLY A 111 13.66 -9.56 1.09
N ALA A 112 14.73 -8.81 0.84
CA ALA A 112 15.66 -8.34 1.88
C ALA A 112 14.95 -7.40 2.88
N ALA A 113 14.16 -6.43 2.39
CA ALA A 113 13.40 -5.52 3.23
C ALA A 113 12.37 -6.27 4.10
N THR A 114 11.63 -7.23 3.53
CA THR A 114 10.70 -8.06 4.28
C THR A 114 11.42 -8.93 5.31
N SER A 115 12.58 -9.49 4.98
CA SER A 115 13.40 -10.27 5.91
C SER A 115 13.85 -9.42 7.11
N LEU A 116 14.21 -8.14 6.89
CA LEU A 116 14.50 -7.21 7.99
C LEU A 116 13.29 -7.04 8.91
N LEU A 117 12.07 -6.92 8.38
CA LEU A 117 10.87 -6.85 9.22
C LEU A 117 10.73 -8.10 10.11
N LEU A 118 10.93 -9.28 9.54
CA LEU A 118 10.80 -10.56 10.26
C LEU A 118 11.89 -10.73 11.33
N ILE A 119 13.11 -10.25 11.07
CA ILE A 119 14.18 -10.16 12.09
C ILE A 119 13.73 -9.31 13.27
N GLY A 120 12.99 -8.23 13.03
CA GLY A 120 12.46 -7.36 14.08
C GLY A 120 11.28 -7.97 14.85
N ILE A 121 10.36 -8.63 14.15
CA ILE A 121 9.11 -9.22 14.70
C ILE A 121 9.38 -10.57 15.36
N ILE A 122 10.34 -11.36 14.86
CA ILE A 122 10.68 -12.71 15.36
C ILE A 122 9.45 -13.63 15.38
N PRO A 123 8.83 -13.92 14.23
CA PRO A 123 7.71 -14.85 14.16
C PRO A 123 8.17 -16.30 14.37
N SER A 124 7.23 -17.23 14.49
CA SER A 124 7.56 -18.66 14.51
C SER A 124 8.32 -19.06 13.23
N PRO A 125 9.30 -20.01 13.29
CA PRO A 125 10.10 -20.40 12.13
C PRO A 125 9.28 -20.82 10.91
N ASN A 126 8.14 -21.48 11.13
CA ASN A 126 7.23 -21.92 10.07
C ASN A 126 6.51 -20.78 9.33
N ALA A 127 6.46 -19.59 9.93
CA ALA A 127 5.85 -18.40 9.33
C ALA A 127 6.83 -17.59 8.45
N ILE A 128 8.15 -17.80 8.57
CA ILE A 128 9.16 -16.95 7.91
C ILE A 128 8.99 -16.97 6.39
N ILE A 129 9.01 -18.13 5.76
CA ILE A 129 8.90 -18.24 4.30
C ILE A 129 7.56 -17.74 3.78
N PRO A 130 6.39 -18.17 4.33
CA PRO A 130 5.11 -17.59 3.95
C PRO A 130 5.06 -16.07 4.07
N MET A 131 5.61 -15.49 5.13
CA MET A 131 5.59 -14.04 5.34
C MET A 131 6.52 -13.28 4.36
N ILE A 132 7.67 -13.85 3.98
CA ILE A 132 8.50 -13.27 2.90
C ILE A 132 7.70 -13.23 1.60
N ILE A 133 7.07 -14.34 1.22
CA ILE A 133 6.24 -14.41 0.01
C ILE A 133 5.10 -13.39 0.08
N MET A 134 4.41 -13.31 1.21
CA MET A 134 3.30 -12.36 1.38
C MET A 134 3.76 -10.90 1.35
N GLY A 135 4.93 -10.57 1.91
CA GLY A 135 5.52 -9.24 1.80
C GLY A 135 5.84 -8.86 0.35
N LEU A 136 6.40 -9.81 -0.43
CA LEU A 136 6.62 -9.64 -1.86
C LEU A 136 5.29 -9.42 -2.61
N VAL A 137 4.27 -10.23 -2.30
CA VAL A 137 2.94 -10.09 -2.91
C VAL A 137 2.32 -8.72 -2.58
N CYS A 138 2.36 -8.29 -1.32
CA CYS A 138 1.78 -7.02 -0.90
C CYS A 138 2.47 -5.82 -1.56
N THR A 139 3.83 -5.79 -1.54
CA THR A 139 4.59 -4.67 -2.12
C THR A 139 4.38 -4.56 -3.62
N ASN A 140 4.34 -5.69 -4.35
CA ASN A 140 4.09 -5.68 -5.79
C ASN A 140 2.62 -5.39 -6.11
N ALA A 141 1.67 -5.98 -5.39
CA ALA A 141 0.25 -5.77 -5.67
C ALA A 141 -0.16 -4.30 -5.48
N LEU A 142 0.29 -3.64 -4.39
CA LEU A 142 0.04 -2.22 -4.16
C LEU A 142 0.76 -1.34 -5.19
N ASN A 143 1.98 -1.69 -5.59
CA ASN A 143 2.70 -0.99 -6.65
C ASN A 143 1.99 -1.13 -8.01
N PHE A 144 1.47 -2.30 -8.37
CA PHE A 144 0.69 -2.49 -9.61
C PHE A 144 -0.60 -1.67 -9.62
N MET A 145 -1.17 -1.37 -8.46
CA MET A 145 -2.37 -0.55 -8.34
C MET A 145 -2.08 0.95 -8.31
N ASP A 146 -0.80 1.39 -8.30
CA ASP A 146 -0.43 2.82 -8.35
C ASP A 146 -0.46 3.39 -9.78
N GLY A 147 -1.47 3.01 -10.55
CA GLY A 147 -1.65 3.44 -11.95
C GLY A 147 -2.74 4.50 -12.17
N LEU A 148 -3.54 4.86 -11.17
CA LEU A 148 -4.53 5.94 -11.21
C LEU A 148 -4.36 6.89 -10.03
N ASN A 149 -4.73 8.15 -10.26
CA ASN A 149 -4.64 9.20 -9.24
C ASN A 149 -5.36 8.80 -7.95
N GLY A 150 -4.65 8.82 -6.83
CA GLY A 150 -5.17 8.52 -5.50
C GLY A 150 -5.50 7.05 -5.22
N LEU A 151 -5.43 6.15 -6.19
CA LEU A 151 -5.87 4.77 -6.03
C LEU A 151 -5.08 4.07 -4.92
N ALA A 152 -3.79 3.89 -5.10
CA ALA A 152 -2.94 3.22 -4.11
C ALA A 152 -2.83 4.03 -2.82
N ALA A 153 -2.62 5.35 -2.91
CA ALA A 153 -2.50 6.22 -1.74
C ALA A 153 -3.72 6.18 -0.83
N GLY A 154 -4.92 6.23 -1.42
CA GLY A 154 -6.16 6.21 -0.65
C GLY A 154 -6.45 4.85 -0.02
N ILE A 155 -6.20 3.75 -0.74
CA ILE A 155 -6.33 2.41 -0.19
C ILE A 155 -5.37 2.24 1.00
N MET A 156 -4.10 2.63 0.86
CA MET A 156 -3.11 2.54 1.93
C MET A 156 -3.47 3.43 3.12
N PHE A 157 -3.98 4.65 2.87
CA PHE A 157 -4.49 5.54 3.91
C PHE A 157 -5.63 4.90 4.71
N LEU A 158 -6.68 4.44 4.01
CA LEU A 158 -7.84 3.82 4.65
C LEU A 158 -7.45 2.57 5.43
N SER A 159 -6.56 1.75 4.86
CA SER A 159 -6.07 0.53 5.53
C SER A 159 -5.30 0.84 6.80
N ALA A 160 -4.41 1.85 6.76
CA ALA A 160 -3.66 2.27 7.94
C ALA A 160 -4.58 2.78 9.06
N VAL A 161 -5.59 3.58 8.71
CA VAL A 161 -6.58 4.10 9.67
C VAL A 161 -7.41 2.96 10.28
N ILE A 162 -7.93 2.06 9.44
CA ILE A 162 -8.78 0.95 9.91
C ILE A 162 -7.96 0.00 10.77
N MET A 163 -6.77 -0.42 10.34
CA MET A 163 -5.89 -1.29 11.13
C MET A 163 -5.54 -0.66 12.47
N ALA A 164 -5.21 0.64 12.50
CA ALA A 164 -4.95 1.38 13.74
C ALA A 164 -6.18 1.41 14.65
N GLY A 165 -7.39 1.58 14.08
CA GLY A 165 -8.66 1.56 14.80
C GLY A 165 -8.97 0.20 15.46
N PHE A 166 -8.51 -0.89 14.84
CA PHE A 166 -8.56 -2.25 15.42
C PHE A 166 -7.39 -2.55 16.39
N GLY A 167 -6.57 -1.57 16.72
CA GLY A 167 -5.46 -1.70 17.67
C GLY A 167 -4.17 -2.29 17.08
N ILE A 168 -4.09 -2.48 15.76
CA ILE A 168 -2.87 -2.96 15.11
C ILE A 168 -1.86 -1.81 15.00
N SER A 169 -0.81 -1.86 15.81
CA SER A 169 0.31 -0.90 15.78
C SER A 169 -0.12 0.57 15.57
N PRO A 170 -1.11 1.10 16.32
CA PRO A 170 -1.75 2.38 16.03
C PRO A 170 -0.75 3.53 16.01
N ALA A 171 0.27 3.51 16.89
CA ALA A 171 1.31 4.52 16.95
C ALA A 171 2.07 4.68 15.63
N ILE A 172 2.33 3.61 14.91
CA ILE A 172 3.07 3.61 13.64
C ILE A 172 2.13 3.83 12.45
N LEU A 173 1.00 3.14 12.42
CA LEU A 173 0.08 3.23 11.28
C LEU A 173 -0.61 4.61 11.18
N LEU A 174 -0.82 5.32 12.28
CA LEU A 174 -1.33 6.70 12.25
C LEU A 174 -0.29 7.69 11.68
N LEU A 175 1.02 7.45 11.86
CA LEU A 175 2.04 8.28 11.20
C LEU A 175 2.00 8.09 9.68
N LEU A 176 1.89 6.84 9.22
CA LEU A 176 1.72 6.56 7.80
C LEU A 176 0.43 7.18 7.25
N ALA A 177 -0.69 6.99 7.94
CA ALA A 177 -1.99 7.56 7.55
C ALA A 177 -1.92 9.08 7.43
N SER A 178 -1.31 9.79 8.39
CA SER A 178 -1.16 11.23 8.37
C SER A 178 -0.28 11.73 7.22
N SER A 179 0.80 11.01 6.92
CA SER A 179 1.66 11.32 5.78
C SER A 179 0.92 11.13 4.45
N LEU A 180 0.15 10.04 4.30
CA LEU A 180 -0.67 9.77 3.11
C LEU A 180 -1.82 10.77 2.98
N LEU A 181 -2.44 11.17 4.09
CA LEU A 181 -3.51 12.19 4.10
C LEU A 181 -3.00 13.54 3.57
N ALA A 182 -1.78 13.94 3.95
CA ALA A 182 -1.16 15.16 3.45
C ALA A 182 -0.81 15.08 1.95
N PHE A 183 -0.46 13.88 1.45
CA PHE A 183 -0.14 13.64 0.05
C PHE A 183 -1.40 13.62 -0.85
N LEU A 184 -2.51 13.02 -0.39
CA LEU A 184 -3.71 12.79 -1.18
C LEU A 184 -4.25 14.03 -1.90
N PRO A 185 -4.34 15.24 -1.33
CA PRO A 185 -4.82 16.44 -2.04
C PRO A 185 -3.96 16.87 -3.23
N PHE A 186 -2.70 16.41 -3.29
CA PHE A 186 -1.79 16.66 -4.42
C PHE A 186 -1.84 15.55 -5.47
N ASN A 187 -2.45 14.42 -5.14
CA ASN A 187 -2.52 13.26 -6.03
C ASN A 187 -3.94 12.94 -6.52
N PHE A 188 -4.99 13.34 -5.79
CA PHE A 188 -6.40 13.06 -6.12
C PHE A 188 -7.27 14.32 -5.99
N PRO A 189 -8.29 14.51 -6.87
CA PRO A 189 -8.65 13.69 -8.05
C PRO A 189 -7.72 13.93 -9.26
N LYS A 190 -7.01 15.08 -9.29
CA LYS A 190 -6.08 15.47 -10.35
C LYS A 190 -4.68 15.57 -9.78
N ALA A 191 -3.79 14.67 -10.24
CA ALA A 191 -2.43 14.63 -9.73
C ALA A 191 -1.63 15.88 -10.14
N ARG A 192 -0.95 16.46 -9.16
CA ARG A 192 0.13 17.46 -9.29
C ARG A 192 1.51 16.82 -9.11
N ILE A 193 1.53 15.65 -8.47
CA ILE A 193 2.71 14.83 -8.27
C ILE A 193 2.28 13.37 -8.12
N PHE A 194 3.04 12.45 -8.70
CA PHE A 194 2.87 11.01 -8.52
C PHE A 194 3.69 10.50 -7.35
N MET A 195 3.20 9.41 -6.72
CA MET A 195 3.87 8.75 -5.62
C MET A 195 5.18 8.11 -6.07
N GLY A 196 5.14 7.34 -7.16
CA GLY A 196 6.23 6.54 -7.68
C GLY A 196 6.53 5.30 -6.85
N ASP A 197 7.43 4.44 -7.38
CA ASP A 197 7.85 3.20 -6.72
C ASP A 197 8.52 3.47 -5.36
N ALA A 198 9.24 4.62 -5.25
CA ALA A 198 9.85 5.09 -4.01
C ALA A 198 8.85 5.40 -2.87
N GLY A 199 7.57 5.50 -3.19
CA GLY A 199 6.49 5.66 -2.21
C GLY A 199 5.62 4.44 -2.06
N SER A 200 5.08 3.90 -3.16
CA SER A 200 4.12 2.80 -3.13
C SER A 200 4.68 1.55 -2.45
N GLN A 201 5.91 1.16 -2.75
CA GLN A 201 6.55 -0.03 -2.18
C GLN A 201 6.89 0.13 -0.68
N PRO A 202 7.55 1.20 -0.21
CA PRO A 202 7.80 1.38 1.22
C PRO A 202 6.52 1.54 2.04
N CYS A 203 5.50 2.24 1.55
CA CYS A 203 4.21 2.35 2.24
C CYS A 203 3.52 0.98 2.37
N ALA A 204 3.57 0.15 1.31
CA ALA A 204 3.09 -1.22 1.35
C ALA A 204 3.87 -2.08 2.35
N LEU A 205 5.18 -1.87 2.46
CA LEU A 205 6.03 -2.56 3.45
C LEU A 205 5.64 -2.18 4.89
N ILE A 206 5.35 -0.89 5.17
CA ILE A 206 4.89 -0.43 6.49
C ILE A 206 3.55 -1.08 6.86
N LEU A 207 2.59 -1.13 5.92
CA LEU A 207 1.32 -1.83 6.14
C LEU A 207 1.52 -3.32 6.39
N SER A 208 2.40 -3.96 5.61
CA SER A 208 2.75 -5.37 5.78
C SER A 208 3.40 -5.63 7.14
N TRP A 209 4.23 -4.71 7.64
CA TRP A 209 4.80 -4.78 8.98
C TRP A 209 3.70 -4.76 10.05
N GLY A 210 2.75 -3.80 9.95
CA GLY A 210 1.61 -3.75 10.87
C GLY A 210 0.81 -5.06 10.85
N TRP A 211 0.55 -5.61 9.66
CA TRP A 211 -0.11 -6.90 9.52
C TRP A 211 0.67 -8.05 10.15
N MET A 212 1.96 -8.17 9.84
CA MET A 212 2.83 -9.23 10.36
C MET A 212 3.01 -9.14 11.89
N SER A 213 2.91 -7.93 12.46
CA SER A 213 2.98 -7.73 13.92
C SER A 213 1.79 -8.33 14.69
N THR A 214 0.74 -8.78 13.99
CA THR A 214 -0.37 -9.51 14.60
C THR A 214 -0.06 -10.99 14.85
N LEU A 215 1.04 -11.50 14.29
CA LEU A 215 1.42 -12.91 14.45
C LEU A 215 1.97 -13.18 15.86
N PRO A 216 1.67 -14.36 16.42
CA PRO A 216 2.21 -14.74 17.73
C PRO A 216 3.73 -14.94 17.65
N HIS A 217 4.41 -14.51 18.70
CA HIS A 217 5.84 -14.73 18.90
C HIS A 217 6.06 -16.16 19.42
N HIS A 218 6.97 -16.90 18.80
CA HIS A 218 7.51 -18.17 19.31
C HIS A 218 6.53 -19.34 19.60
N GLU A 219 5.24 -19.18 19.42
CA GLU A 219 4.26 -20.23 19.62
C GLU A 219 4.03 -21.07 18.35
N HIS A 220 3.65 -22.32 18.53
CA HIS A 220 3.18 -23.14 17.40
C HIS A 220 1.95 -22.48 16.77
N LEU A 221 2.00 -22.29 15.47
CA LEU A 221 0.91 -21.70 14.68
C LEU A 221 -0.27 -22.70 14.62
N SER A 222 -0.92 -22.94 15.75
CA SER A 222 -2.10 -23.81 15.83
C SER A 222 -3.34 -23.12 15.24
N ALA A 223 -3.42 -21.77 15.33
CA ALA A 223 -4.43 -20.95 14.67
C ALA A 223 -3.90 -19.53 14.48
N LEU A 224 -4.23 -18.92 13.33
CA LEU A 224 -3.95 -17.50 13.08
C LEU A 224 -4.89 -16.64 13.93
N PRO A 225 -4.39 -15.56 14.56
CA PRO A 225 -5.23 -14.62 15.30
C PRO A 225 -6.33 -14.03 14.41
N SER A 226 -7.49 -13.72 14.96
CA SER A 226 -8.60 -13.13 14.18
C SER A 226 -8.19 -11.85 13.46
N LEU A 227 -7.43 -10.97 14.13
CA LEU A 227 -6.92 -9.71 13.55
C LEU A 227 -6.00 -9.92 12.34
N PHE A 228 -5.37 -11.09 12.20
CA PHE A 228 -4.58 -11.41 11.02
C PHE A 228 -5.41 -11.30 9.71
N TRP A 229 -6.69 -11.66 9.76
CA TRP A 229 -7.57 -11.65 8.59
C TRP A 229 -8.08 -10.27 8.21
N LEU A 230 -7.92 -9.26 9.06
CA LEU A 230 -8.33 -7.88 8.74
C LEU A 230 -7.61 -7.35 7.49
N PHE A 231 -6.29 -7.48 7.42
CA PHE A 231 -5.51 -6.95 6.30
C PHE A 231 -5.87 -7.59 4.95
N PRO A 232 -5.99 -8.93 4.82
CA PRO A 232 -6.52 -9.55 3.60
C PRO A 232 -7.91 -9.04 3.20
N CYS A 233 -8.81 -8.78 4.15
CA CYS A 233 -10.13 -8.21 3.87
C CYS A 233 -10.04 -6.79 3.31
N LEU A 234 -9.17 -5.94 3.88
CA LEU A 234 -8.93 -4.57 3.39
C LEU A 234 -8.32 -4.55 1.99
N MET A 235 -7.42 -5.50 1.70
CA MET A 235 -6.70 -5.62 0.43
C MET A 235 -7.43 -6.48 -0.60
N ALA A 236 -8.63 -6.97 -0.32
CA ALA A 236 -9.32 -7.94 -1.17
C ALA A 236 -9.51 -7.45 -2.61
N GLY A 237 -9.85 -6.17 -2.81
CA GLY A 237 -9.98 -5.58 -4.14
C GLY A 237 -8.68 -5.59 -4.94
N ILE A 238 -7.55 -5.32 -4.27
CA ILE A 238 -6.22 -5.35 -4.87
C ILE A 238 -5.79 -6.77 -5.21
N PHE A 239 -5.84 -7.66 -4.22
CA PHE A 239 -5.42 -9.05 -4.42
C PHE A 239 -6.28 -9.74 -5.47
N TRP A 240 -7.59 -9.43 -5.52
CA TRP A 240 -8.48 -9.94 -6.54
C TRP A 240 -8.09 -9.46 -7.94
N ASP A 241 -7.93 -8.15 -8.14
CA ASP A 241 -7.54 -7.58 -9.45
C ASP A 241 -6.23 -8.20 -9.95
N VAL A 242 -5.20 -8.22 -9.09
CA VAL A 242 -3.88 -8.77 -9.44
C VAL A 242 -3.97 -10.25 -9.75
N THR A 243 -4.62 -11.06 -8.89
CA THR A 243 -4.74 -12.51 -9.07
C THR A 243 -5.54 -12.84 -10.32
N PHE A 244 -6.69 -12.18 -10.54
CA PHE A 244 -7.51 -12.36 -11.74
C PHE A 244 -6.71 -12.02 -13.00
N THR A 245 -6.02 -10.89 -13.00
CA THR A 245 -5.25 -10.43 -14.17
C THR A 245 -4.09 -11.36 -14.48
N LEU A 246 -3.31 -11.77 -13.48
CA LEU A 246 -2.20 -12.70 -13.67
C LEU A 246 -2.69 -14.10 -14.09
N GLY A 247 -3.78 -14.58 -13.48
CA GLY A 247 -4.41 -15.85 -13.84
C GLY A 247 -4.88 -15.87 -15.30
N ARG A 248 -5.58 -14.80 -15.73
CA ARG A 248 -6.00 -14.64 -17.13
C ARG A 248 -4.80 -14.67 -18.09
N ARG A 249 -3.75 -13.90 -17.78
CA ARG A 249 -2.54 -13.85 -18.61
C ARG A 249 -1.83 -15.20 -18.69
N LEU A 250 -1.75 -15.91 -17.58
CA LEU A 250 -1.18 -17.25 -17.53
C LEU A 250 -1.97 -18.22 -18.44
N CYS A 251 -3.31 -18.22 -18.35
CA CYS A 251 -4.17 -19.03 -19.19
C CYS A 251 -4.08 -18.65 -20.68
N ALA A 252 -3.78 -17.38 -20.98
CA ALA A 252 -3.57 -16.90 -22.36
C ALA A 252 -2.15 -17.15 -22.89
N GLY A 253 -1.23 -17.69 -22.08
CA GLY A 253 0.17 -17.88 -22.46
C GLY A 253 0.96 -16.57 -22.58
N GLU A 254 0.47 -15.48 -21.97
CA GLU A 254 1.14 -14.17 -22.00
C GLU A 254 2.29 -14.10 -20.97
N PRO A 255 3.43 -13.46 -21.31
CA PRO A 255 4.54 -13.30 -20.36
C PRO A 255 4.12 -12.47 -19.15
N LEU A 256 4.20 -13.00 -17.93
CA LEU A 256 3.74 -12.34 -16.70
C LEU A 256 4.58 -11.10 -16.33
N ALA A 257 5.87 -11.10 -16.67
CA ALA A 257 6.81 -10.02 -16.32
C ALA A 257 6.78 -8.82 -17.28
N THR A 258 6.05 -8.88 -18.37
CA THR A 258 5.95 -7.77 -19.32
C THR A 258 4.93 -6.74 -18.85
N ALA A 259 5.25 -5.45 -19.01
CA ALA A 259 4.35 -4.36 -18.69
C ALA A 259 3.08 -4.43 -19.56
N HIS A 260 1.91 -4.27 -18.92
CA HIS A 260 0.60 -4.38 -19.56
C HIS A 260 -0.41 -3.40 -18.97
N ARG A 261 -1.57 -3.30 -19.62
CA ARG A 261 -2.74 -2.50 -19.18
C ARG A 261 -3.98 -3.37 -19.01
N GLY A 262 -3.81 -4.56 -18.48
CA GLY A 262 -4.85 -5.59 -18.38
C GLY A 262 -5.49 -5.73 -17.01
N HIS A 263 -5.10 -4.92 -16.01
CA HIS A 263 -5.74 -4.91 -14.71
C HIS A 263 -7.20 -4.44 -14.81
N LEU A 264 -8.10 -4.97 -13.97
CA LEU A 264 -9.53 -4.61 -14.00
C LEU A 264 -9.74 -3.11 -13.83
N TYR A 265 -9.00 -2.45 -12.94
CA TYR A 265 -9.08 -1.00 -12.76
C TYR A 265 -8.66 -0.22 -14.02
N GLN A 266 -7.64 -0.69 -14.74
CA GLN A 266 -7.17 -0.09 -15.99
C GLN A 266 -8.19 -0.32 -17.11
N LEU A 267 -8.76 -1.52 -17.21
CA LEU A 267 -9.82 -1.83 -18.16
C LEU A 267 -11.04 -0.96 -17.90
N ALA A 268 -11.44 -0.76 -16.64
CA ALA A 268 -12.54 0.11 -16.26
C ALA A 268 -12.33 1.53 -16.81
N ALA A 269 -11.15 2.13 -16.59
CA ALA A 269 -10.80 3.44 -17.11
C ALA A 269 -10.79 3.48 -18.65
N ARG A 270 -10.24 2.45 -19.31
CA ARG A 270 -10.22 2.33 -20.78
C ARG A 270 -11.59 2.18 -21.41
N THR A 271 -12.59 1.67 -20.67
CA THR A 271 -13.99 1.58 -21.13
C THR A 271 -14.77 2.87 -20.93
N GLY A 272 -14.11 3.97 -20.56
CA GLY A 272 -14.72 5.29 -20.41
C GLY A 272 -15.27 5.57 -19.01
N ILE A 273 -15.06 4.71 -18.00
CA ILE A 273 -15.41 5.04 -16.62
C ILE A 273 -14.41 6.11 -16.13
N PRO A 274 -14.89 7.24 -15.54
CA PRO A 274 -13.99 8.25 -15.01
C PRO A 274 -12.98 7.66 -14.02
N THR A 275 -11.70 8.01 -14.14
CA THR A 275 -10.62 7.47 -13.29
C THR A 275 -10.88 7.72 -11.81
N SER A 276 -11.44 8.88 -11.46
CA SER A 276 -11.85 9.19 -10.08
C SER A 276 -12.94 8.26 -9.56
N ALA A 277 -13.91 7.86 -10.40
CA ALA A 277 -14.95 6.91 -10.02
C ALA A 277 -14.36 5.51 -9.78
N VAL A 278 -13.40 5.07 -10.61
CA VAL A 278 -12.67 3.81 -10.41
C VAL A 278 -11.90 3.84 -9.09
N THR A 279 -11.20 4.93 -8.81
CA THR A 279 -10.47 5.14 -7.53
C THR A 279 -11.42 5.05 -6.32
N LEU A 280 -12.54 5.79 -6.35
CA LEU A 280 -13.52 5.78 -5.25
C LEU A 280 -14.17 4.40 -5.06
N CYS A 281 -14.41 3.66 -6.15
CA CYS A 281 -14.92 2.29 -6.07
C CYS A 281 -13.94 1.37 -5.30
N HIS A 282 -12.64 1.47 -5.58
CA HIS A 282 -11.63 0.68 -4.86
C HIS A 282 -11.45 1.11 -3.40
N TRP A 283 -11.58 2.41 -3.09
CA TRP A 283 -11.67 2.87 -1.70
C TRP A 283 -12.89 2.26 -1.00
N GLY A 284 -14.02 2.19 -1.73
CA GLY A 284 -15.23 1.50 -1.26
C GLY A 284 -15.00 0.02 -0.97
N PHE A 285 -14.23 -0.70 -1.79
CA PHE A 285 -13.87 -2.09 -1.51
C PHE A 285 -13.04 -2.24 -0.23
N THR A 286 -12.10 -1.32 0.02
CA THR A 286 -11.32 -1.31 1.26
C THR A 286 -12.19 -1.06 2.49
N LEU A 287 -13.07 -0.04 2.44
CA LEU A 287 -14.04 0.24 3.52
C LEU A 287 -14.98 -0.94 3.76
N TRP A 288 -15.48 -1.53 2.67
CA TRP A 288 -16.34 -2.70 2.73
C TRP A 288 -15.63 -3.91 3.35
N GLY A 289 -14.36 -4.15 3.00
CA GLY A 289 -13.55 -5.20 3.60
C GLY A 289 -13.40 -5.05 5.11
N GLY A 290 -13.19 -3.82 5.59
CA GLY A 290 -13.17 -3.51 7.02
C GLY A 290 -14.51 -3.73 7.70
N ALA A 291 -15.61 -3.31 7.06
CA ALA A 291 -16.98 -3.52 7.57
C ALA A 291 -17.35 -5.01 7.59
N ALA A 292 -17.02 -5.76 6.54
CA ALA A 292 -17.27 -7.20 6.47
C ALA A 292 -16.51 -7.93 7.57
N PHE A 293 -15.24 -7.56 7.82
CA PHE A 293 -14.46 -8.12 8.92
C PHE A 293 -15.10 -7.84 10.30
N ALA A 294 -15.62 -6.63 10.49
CA ALA A 294 -16.23 -6.23 11.77
C ALA A 294 -17.60 -6.89 12.03
N LEU A 295 -18.38 -7.11 10.97
CA LEU A 295 -19.79 -7.50 11.09
C LEU A 295 -20.05 -8.98 10.78
N CYS A 296 -19.19 -9.63 10.02
CA CYS A 296 -19.35 -11.01 9.57
C CYS A 296 -18.33 -11.94 10.21
N HIS A 297 -18.66 -13.22 10.30
CA HIS A 297 -17.77 -14.25 10.83
C HIS A 297 -17.62 -15.41 9.84
N SER A 298 -16.43 -16.04 9.84
CA SER A 298 -16.16 -17.26 9.06
C SER A 298 -16.52 -17.16 7.58
N LEU A 299 -17.31 -18.09 7.06
CA LEU A 299 -17.69 -18.19 5.65
C LEU A 299 -18.46 -16.95 5.15
N SER A 300 -19.33 -16.36 5.98
CA SER A 300 -20.10 -15.18 5.60
C SER A 300 -19.19 -13.96 5.33
N CYS A 301 -18.09 -13.82 6.06
CA CYS A 301 -17.10 -12.78 5.79
C CYS A 301 -16.42 -12.98 4.43
N ILE A 302 -16.00 -14.20 4.13
CA ILE A 302 -15.38 -14.54 2.84
C ILE A 302 -16.34 -14.22 1.68
N ILE A 303 -17.61 -14.64 1.78
CA ILE A 303 -18.63 -14.36 0.75
C ILE A 303 -18.85 -12.85 0.63
N ALA A 304 -19.01 -12.13 1.74
CA ALA A 304 -19.23 -10.68 1.74
C ALA A 304 -18.08 -9.92 1.07
N VAL A 305 -16.84 -10.36 1.27
CA VAL A 305 -15.64 -9.72 0.69
C VAL A 305 -15.48 -10.08 -0.79
N ILE A 306 -15.76 -11.32 -1.21
CA ILE A 306 -15.55 -11.78 -2.59
C ILE A 306 -16.68 -11.33 -3.53
N ALA A 307 -17.93 -11.31 -3.08
CA ALA A 307 -19.08 -11.04 -3.94
C ALA A 307 -18.98 -9.68 -4.70
N PRO A 308 -18.60 -8.55 -4.09
CA PRO A 308 -18.42 -7.29 -4.81
C PRO A 308 -17.32 -7.37 -5.87
N GLN A 309 -16.25 -8.14 -5.64
CA GLN A 309 -15.14 -8.32 -6.57
C GLN A 309 -15.58 -9.12 -7.80
N LEU A 310 -16.39 -10.16 -7.62
CA LEU A 310 -17.00 -10.93 -8.71
C LEU A 310 -17.91 -10.05 -9.55
N LEU A 311 -18.79 -9.27 -8.91
CA LEU A 311 -19.69 -8.34 -9.60
C LEU A 311 -18.90 -7.30 -10.41
N TRP A 312 -17.87 -6.71 -9.80
CA TRP A 312 -16.95 -5.78 -10.48
C TRP A 312 -16.31 -6.43 -11.69
N THR A 313 -15.77 -7.65 -11.53
CA THR A 313 -15.12 -8.39 -12.61
C THR A 313 -16.08 -8.63 -13.77
N VAL A 314 -17.28 -9.17 -13.50
CA VAL A 314 -18.28 -9.43 -14.55
C VAL A 314 -18.63 -8.15 -15.28
N THR A 315 -18.88 -7.06 -14.55
CA THR A 315 -19.24 -5.75 -15.12
C THR A 315 -18.12 -5.23 -16.02
N ILE A 316 -16.87 -5.23 -15.54
CA ILE A 316 -15.75 -4.68 -16.30
C ILE A 316 -15.40 -5.55 -17.51
N VAL A 317 -15.43 -6.87 -17.36
CA VAL A 317 -15.21 -7.82 -18.46
C VAL A 317 -16.27 -7.65 -19.56
N GLN A 318 -17.54 -7.53 -19.20
CA GLN A 318 -18.62 -7.29 -20.17
C GLN A 318 -18.43 -5.94 -20.89
N ARG A 319 -18.13 -4.86 -20.14
CA ARG A 319 -17.85 -3.55 -20.74
C ARG A 319 -16.65 -3.58 -21.66
N ALA A 320 -15.57 -4.25 -21.24
CA ALA A 320 -14.37 -4.36 -22.05
C ALA A 320 -14.65 -5.09 -23.40
N ARG A 321 -15.42 -6.18 -23.37
CA ARG A 321 -15.83 -6.90 -24.59
C ARG A 321 -16.67 -6.06 -25.55
N THR A 322 -17.47 -5.12 -25.03
CA THR A 322 -18.34 -4.26 -25.84
C THR A 322 -17.64 -2.99 -26.36
N HIS A 323 -16.71 -2.42 -25.58
CA HIS A 323 -16.12 -1.12 -25.86
C HIS A 323 -14.68 -1.17 -26.38
N LEU A 324 -13.93 -2.24 -26.10
CA LEU A 324 -12.55 -2.36 -26.54
C LEU A 324 -12.47 -3.24 -27.80
N ARG A 325 -11.81 -2.72 -28.86
CA ARG A 325 -11.60 -3.44 -30.12
C ARG A 325 -10.50 -4.51 -30.02
N GLU A 326 -9.68 -4.43 -28.98
CA GLU A 326 -8.57 -5.34 -28.76
C GLU A 326 -9.01 -6.54 -27.92
N ARG A 327 -8.48 -7.72 -28.21
CA ARG A 327 -8.58 -8.87 -27.30
C ARG A 327 -7.71 -8.57 -26.08
N TRP A 328 -8.29 -8.62 -24.92
CA TRP A 328 -7.64 -8.38 -23.63
C TRP A 328 -7.76 -9.59 -22.72
#